data_07e9e1269f629fa0b8227cff0f9b81c2
#
_entry.id   07e9e1269f629fa0b8227cff0f9b81c2
#
_cell.length_a   1.000
_cell.length_b   1.000
_cell.length_c   1.000
_cell.angle_alpha   90.00
_cell.angle_beta   90.00
_cell.angle_gamma   90.00
#
_symmetry.space_group_name_H-M   'P 1'
#
loop_
_entity.id
_entity.type
_entity.pdbx_description
1 polymer ?
#
loop_
_entity_poly.entity_id
_entity_poly.type
_entity_poly.pdbx_seq_one_letter_code
_entity_poly.pdbx_strand_id
1 'polypeptide(L)'
;MSRLLGIDLGEKRIGLAIADPGGPAMALATFRRGPAPAADAEALRRVIGEQAVTELVVGLPLHASGDEGSQAQLTRAWVEAVQPLIGLPVAFRDERLTSHLAEQRLGPMKRGRSGGPPTRAQREAYRARVDQEAAAIILQDELDARHGGVTTGGPPMGDAPETAP
;
A
#
# COMPACT_ATOMS: atom_id res chain seq x y z
N MET A 1 -10.33 -4.86 -16.62
CA MET A 1 -10.40 -5.15 -15.18
C MET A 1 -9.21 -4.51 -14.48
N SER A 2 -9.46 -3.78 -13.41
CA SER A 2 -8.41 -3.01 -12.72
C SER A 2 -7.80 -3.83 -11.59
N ARG A 3 -6.57 -4.29 -11.77
CA ARG A 3 -5.79 -4.94 -10.72
C ARG A 3 -4.82 -3.95 -10.12
N LEU A 4 -4.87 -3.77 -8.82
CA LEU A 4 -4.13 -2.73 -8.09
C LEU A 4 -2.91 -3.32 -7.38
N LEU A 5 -1.79 -2.60 -7.46
CA LEU A 5 -0.58 -2.92 -6.72
C LEU A 5 -0.33 -1.85 -5.67
N GLY A 6 -0.34 -2.26 -4.40
CA GLY A 6 0.03 -1.41 -3.27
C GLY A 6 1.53 -1.44 -3.05
N ILE A 7 2.12 -0.29 -2.78
CA ILE A 7 3.56 -0.12 -2.61
C ILE A 7 3.86 0.61 -1.29
N ASP A 8 4.65 -0.02 -0.45
CA ASP A 8 5.27 0.60 0.72
C ASP A 8 6.76 0.80 0.44
N LEU A 9 7.15 2.05 0.22
CA LEU A 9 8.54 2.41 -0.08
C LEU A 9 9.33 2.64 1.20
N GLY A 10 10.17 1.68 1.56
CA GLY A 10 11.13 1.83 2.65
C GLY A 10 12.49 2.34 2.17
N GLU A 11 13.41 2.57 3.10
CA GLU A 11 14.78 3.00 2.76
C GLU A 11 15.56 1.91 2.02
N LYS A 12 15.39 0.66 2.42
CA LYS A 12 16.15 -0.49 1.90
C LYS A 12 15.30 -1.47 1.09
N ARG A 13 13.99 -1.50 1.32
CA ARG A 13 13.08 -2.49 0.75
C ARG A 13 11.80 -1.84 0.26
N ILE A 14 11.17 -2.50 -0.67
CA ILE A 14 9.85 -2.15 -1.18
C ILE A 14 8.91 -3.31 -0.89
N GLY A 15 7.87 -3.04 -0.10
CA GLY A 15 6.80 -3.99 0.17
C GLY A 15 5.69 -3.85 -0.87
N LEU A 16 5.15 -4.98 -1.31
CA LEU A 16 4.10 -5.04 -2.33
C LEU A 16 2.89 -5.81 -1.84
N ALA A 17 1.73 -5.31 -2.20
CA ALA A 17 0.44 -5.98 -2.03
C ALA A 17 -0.36 -5.91 -3.33
N ILE A 18 -1.28 -6.83 -3.49
CA ILE A 18 -2.10 -6.95 -4.70
C ILE A 18 -3.58 -7.01 -4.33
N ALA A 19 -4.43 -6.45 -5.17
CA ALA A 19 -5.88 -6.60 -5.04
C ALA A 19 -6.51 -6.84 -6.41
N ASP A 20 -7.34 -7.87 -6.48
CA ASP A 20 -8.21 -8.12 -7.62
C ASP A 20 -9.40 -7.16 -7.58
N PRO A 21 -10.07 -6.92 -8.72
CA PRO A 21 -11.29 -6.12 -8.74
C PRO A 21 -12.35 -6.69 -7.78
N GLY A 22 -12.78 -5.87 -6.81
CA GLY A 22 -13.75 -6.27 -5.81
C GLY A 22 -13.23 -7.19 -4.70
N GLY A 23 -11.94 -7.54 -4.73
CA GLY A 23 -11.32 -8.38 -3.71
C GLY A 23 -10.57 -7.57 -2.63
N PRO A 24 -10.15 -8.24 -1.55
CA PRO A 24 -9.34 -7.61 -0.52
C PRO A 24 -7.88 -7.44 -0.95
N ALA A 25 -7.18 -6.51 -0.30
CA ALA A 25 -5.74 -6.38 -0.46
C ALA A 25 -5.01 -7.55 0.21
N MET A 26 -4.05 -8.12 -0.48
CA MET A 26 -3.25 -9.23 0.02
C MET A 26 -1.76 -8.94 -0.13
N ALA A 27 -0.98 -9.26 0.90
CA ALA A 27 0.47 -9.17 0.85
C ALA A 27 1.01 -10.04 -0.31
N LEU A 28 1.93 -9.49 -1.10
CA LEU A 28 2.45 -10.16 -2.30
C LEU A 28 3.92 -10.52 -2.17
N ALA A 29 4.78 -9.53 -2.00
CA ALA A 29 6.23 -9.73 -2.02
C ALA A 29 6.95 -8.53 -1.39
N THR A 30 8.23 -8.71 -1.12
CA THR A 30 9.14 -7.63 -0.74
C THR A 30 10.44 -7.84 -1.50
N PHE A 31 11.01 -6.78 -2.01
CA PHE A 31 12.33 -6.83 -2.64
C PHE A 31 13.23 -5.70 -2.15
N ARG A 32 14.54 -5.89 -2.28
CA ARG A 32 15.52 -4.85 -1.94
C ARG A 32 15.52 -3.78 -3.01
N ARG A 33 15.61 -2.53 -2.58
CA ARG A 33 15.80 -1.41 -3.50
C ARG A 33 17.14 -1.53 -4.21
N GLY A 34 17.11 -1.21 -5.49
CA GLY A 34 18.34 -1.10 -6.29
C GLY A 34 19.07 0.22 -6.02
N PRO A 35 20.22 0.42 -6.66
CA PRO A 35 21.06 1.62 -6.48
C PRO A 35 20.43 2.90 -7.03
N ALA A 36 19.42 2.77 -7.88
CA ALA A 36 18.72 3.90 -8.50
C ALA A 36 17.26 3.55 -8.76
N PRO A 37 16.36 4.57 -8.90
CA PRO A 37 14.95 4.33 -9.20
C PRO A 37 14.70 3.50 -10.47
N ALA A 38 15.56 3.59 -11.47
CA ALA A 38 15.43 2.80 -12.69
C ALA A 38 15.52 1.29 -12.44
N ALA A 39 16.37 0.85 -11.50
CA ALA A 39 16.44 -0.56 -11.10
C ALA A 39 15.17 -1.01 -10.38
N ASP A 40 14.61 -0.17 -9.53
CA ASP A 40 13.33 -0.43 -8.87
C ASP A 40 12.18 -0.52 -9.89
N ALA A 41 12.18 0.38 -10.87
CA ALA A 41 11.18 0.36 -11.96
C ALA A 41 11.24 -0.94 -12.76
N GLU A 42 12.43 -1.45 -13.05
CA GLU A 42 12.58 -2.72 -13.76
C GLU A 42 12.02 -3.90 -12.95
N ALA A 43 12.32 -3.96 -11.64
CA ALA A 43 11.77 -4.98 -10.75
C ALA A 43 10.24 -4.88 -10.67
N LEU A 44 9.69 -3.67 -10.57
CA LEU A 44 8.24 -3.43 -10.57
C LEU A 44 7.60 -3.84 -11.90
N ARG A 45 8.21 -3.52 -13.03
CA ARG A 45 7.69 -3.90 -14.36
C ARG A 45 7.52 -5.40 -14.50
N ARG A 46 8.43 -6.18 -13.92
CA ARG A 46 8.32 -7.64 -13.91
C ARG A 46 7.09 -8.09 -13.13
N VAL A 47 6.89 -7.57 -11.92
CA VAL A 47 5.72 -7.88 -11.10
C VAL A 47 4.42 -7.43 -11.80
N ILE A 48 4.43 -6.22 -12.36
CA ILE A 48 3.28 -5.67 -13.10
C ILE A 48 2.89 -6.58 -14.26
N GLY A 49 3.86 -7.07 -15.03
CA GLY A 49 3.61 -8.00 -16.13
C GLY A 49 3.08 -9.35 -15.66
N GLU A 50 3.70 -9.94 -14.65
CA GLU A 50 3.29 -11.23 -14.08
C GLU A 50 1.89 -11.19 -13.46
N GLN A 51 1.55 -10.09 -12.80
CA GLN A 51 0.31 -9.93 -12.06
C GLN A 51 -0.78 -9.18 -12.84
N ALA A 52 -0.51 -8.74 -14.05
CA ALA A 52 -1.44 -7.94 -14.87
C ALA A 52 -1.96 -6.69 -14.13
N VAL A 53 -1.06 -5.95 -13.50
CA VAL A 53 -1.38 -4.73 -12.74
C VAL A 53 -1.72 -3.60 -13.69
N THR A 54 -2.74 -2.83 -13.38
CA THR A 54 -3.22 -1.69 -14.17
C THR A 54 -3.06 -0.34 -13.47
N GLU A 55 -2.84 -0.32 -12.16
CA GLU A 55 -2.73 0.90 -11.38
C GLU A 55 -1.88 0.67 -10.13
N LEU A 56 -1.13 1.70 -9.72
CA LEU A 56 -0.30 1.67 -8.52
C LEU A 56 -0.92 2.54 -7.42
N VAL A 57 -0.84 2.06 -6.18
CA VAL A 57 -1.19 2.81 -4.98
C VAL A 57 0.05 2.87 -4.10
N VAL A 58 0.56 4.07 -3.87
CA VAL A 58 1.80 4.29 -3.11
C VAL A 58 1.48 4.95 -1.78
N GLY A 59 1.96 4.37 -0.69
CA GLY A 59 1.85 4.95 0.64
C GLY A 59 2.70 6.22 0.74
N LEU A 60 2.12 7.30 1.25
CA LEU A 60 2.81 8.56 1.49
C LEU A 60 3.02 8.76 2.99
N PRO A 61 4.27 8.72 3.48
CA PRO A 61 4.53 8.83 4.91
C PRO A 61 4.38 10.27 5.40
N LEU A 62 3.22 10.59 5.95
CA LEU A 62 2.94 11.89 6.52
C LEU A 62 3.33 11.95 8.00
N HIS A 63 3.62 13.17 8.51
CA HIS A 63 3.73 13.39 9.94
C HIS A 63 2.39 13.16 10.65
N ALA A 64 2.41 12.96 11.97
CA ALA A 64 1.19 12.81 12.77
C ALA A 64 0.21 13.99 12.61
N SER A 65 0.72 15.19 12.31
CA SER A 65 -0.07 16.38 11.99
C SER A 65 -0.76 16.32 10.62
N GLY A 66 -0.38 15.38 9.74
CA GLY A 66 -0.86 15.32 8.36
C GLY A 66 0.02 16.05 7.35
N ASP A 67 1.07 16.74 7.81
CA ASP A 67 1.99 17.47 6.94
C ASP A 67 3.01 16.53 6.27
N GLU A 68 3.44 16.91 5.06
CA GLU A 68 4.50 16.20 4.35
C GLU A 68 5.87 16.62 4.88
N GLY A 69 6.67 15.64 5.32
CA GLY A 69 8.07 15.84 5.69
C GLY A 69 9.02 15.37 4.60
N SER A 70 10.29 15.23 4.97
CA SER A 70 11.35 14.80 4.05
C SER A 70 11.10 13.41 3.45
N GLN A 71 10.53 12.47 4.21
CA GLN A 71 10.21 11.13 3.74
C GLN A 71 9.12 11.14 2.66
N ALA A 72 8.09 11.95 2.85
CA ALA A 72 7.04 12.11 1.84
C ALA A 72 7.61 12.71 0.55
N GLN A 73 8.50 13.68 0.65
CA GLN A 73 9.17 14.28 -0.50
C GLN A 73 10.04 13.27 -1.25
N LEU A 74 10.78 12.42 -0.52
CA LEU A 74 11.58 11.34 -1.12
C LEU A 74 10.69 10.32 -1.85
N THR A 75 9.56 9.98 -1.28
CA THR A 75 8.58 9.07 -1.91
C THR A 75 8.03 9.68 -3.20
N ARG A 76 7.65 10.95 -3.18
CA ARG A 76 7.17 11.66 -4.38
C ARG A 76 8.23 11.73 -5.47
N ALA A 77 9.49 12.04 -5.09
CA ALA A 77 10.61 12.09 -6.03
C ALA A 77 10.87 10.71 -6.67
N TRP A 78 10.79 9.66 -5.88
CA TRP A 78 10.92 8.29 -6.38
C TRP A 78 9.80 7.95 -7.38
N VAL A 79 8.56 8.30 -7.08
CA VAL A 79 7.42 8.09 -7.99
C VAL A 79 7.62 8.88 -9.28
N GLU A 80 8.05 10.13 -9.20
CA GLU A 80 8.33 10.95 -10.39
C GLU A 80 9.40 10.32 -11.31
N ALA A 81 10.38 9.65 -10.72
CA ALA A 81 11.43 8.95 -11.48
C ALA A 81 10.95 7.61 -12.07
N VAL A 82 10.12 6.89 -11.33
CA VAL A 82 9.67 5.53 -11.67
C VAL A 82 8.47 5.53 -12.63
N GLN A 83 7.50 6.43 -12.42
CA GLN A 83 6.24 6.44 -13.17
C GLN A 83 6.43 6.51 -14.68
N PRO A 84 7.30 7.37 -15.25
CA PRO A 84 7.52 7.42 -16.70
C PRO A 84 8.06 6.11 -17.28
N LEU A 85 8.78 5.33 -16.48
CA LEU A 85 9.35 4.05 -16.89
C LEU A 85 8.32 2.91 -16.83
N ILE A 86 7.27 3.06 -16.03
CA ILE A 86 6.22 2.06 -15.83
C ILE A 86 5.00 2.38 -16.71
N GLY A 87 4.61 3.64 -16.81
CA GLY A 87 3.49 4.08 -17.64
C GLY A 87 2.10 3.78 -17.09
N LEU A 88 1.97 3.55 -15.77
CA LEU A 88 0.69 3.32 -15.11
C LEU A 88 0.27 4.50 -14.24
N PRO A 89 -1.04 4.70 -14.01
CA PRO A 89 -1.52 5.69 -13.05
C PRO A 89 -1.03 5.35 -11.64
N VAL A 90 -0.75 6.40 -10.86
CA VAL A 90 -0.34 6.29 -9.45
C VAL A 90 -1.29 7.11 -8.59
N ALA A 91 -1.83 6.49 -7.55
CA ALA A 91 -2.55 7.16 -6.48
C ALA A 91 -1.70 7.13 -5.21
N PHE A 92 -1.72 8.21 -4.45
CA PHE A 92 -1.07 8.26 -3.14
C PHE A 92 -2.08 8.03 -2.02
N ARG A 93 -1.65 7.34 -0.98
CA ARG A 93 -2.46 7.12 0.21
C ARG A 93 -1.65 7.42 1.46
N ASP A 94 -2.27 8.12 2.43
CA ASP A 94 -1.68 8.39 3.74
C ASP A 94 -1.34 7.08 4.45
N GLU A 95 -0.08 6.93 4.89
CA GLU A 95 0.40 5.72 5.57
C GLU A 95 0.85 5.98 7.02
N ARG A 96 0.30 6.98 7.68
CA ARG A 96 0.60 7.22 9.10
C ARG A 96 0.32 5.97 9.94
N LEU A 97 1.30 5.58 10.78
CA LEU A 97 1.20 4.43 11.68
C LEU A 97 1.01 3.06 10.99
N THR A 98 1.15 2.97 9.68
CA THR A 98 0.91 1.73 8.92
C THR A 98 1.87 0.62 9.34
N SER A 99 3.16 0.90 9.54
CA SER A 99 4.13 -0.09 10.00
C SER A 99 3.78 -0.65 11.39
N HIS A 100 3.30 0.19 12.28
CA HIS A 100 2.86 -0.23 13.61
C HIS A 100 1.65 -1.18 13.53
N LEU A 101 0.67 -0.86 12.69
CA LEU A 101 -0.48 -1.72 12.45
C LEU A 101 -0.06 -3.06 11.81
N ALA A 102 0.89 -3.04 10.88
CA ALA A 102 1.44 -4.24 10.27
C ALA A 102 2.11 -5.15 11.31
N GLU A 103 2.92 -4.59 12.20
CA GLU A 103 3.54 -5.34 13.29
C GLU A 103 2.51 -5.95 14.23
N GLN A 104 1.44 -5.22 14.56
CA GLN A 104 0.35 -5.74 15.38
C GLN A 104 -0.34 -6.94 14.72
N ARG A 105 -0.57 -6.88 13.41
CA ARG A 105 -1.19 -7.99 12.66
C ARG A 105 -0.32 -9.24 12.61
N LEU A 106 0.99 -9.06 12.46
CA LEU A 106 1.94 -10.17 12.38
C LEU A 106 2.28 -10.78 13.74
N GLY A 107 2.09 -10.02 14.82
CA GLY A 107 2.50 -10.43 16.15
C GLY A 107 4.01 -10.34 16.36
N PRO A 108 4.52 -10.87 17.50
CA PRO A 108 5.93 -10.76 17.85
C PRO A 108 6.82 -11.58 16.92
N MET A 109 8.07 -11.13 16.80
CA MET A 109 9.11 -11.84 16.04
C MET A 109 9.42 -13.19 16.70
N LYS A 110 9.62 -14.23 15.89
CA LYS A 110 10.01 -15.55 16.37
C LYS A 110 11.38 -15.50 17.05
N ARG A 111 11.51 -16.24 18.14
CA ARG A 111 12.79 -16.41 18.83
C ARG A 111 13.69 -17.40 18.10
N GLY A 112 15.01 -17.33 18.37
CA GLY A 112 15.98 -18.31 17.90
C GLY A 112 15.73 -19.70 18.49
N ARG A 113 16.38 -20.74 17.93
CA ARG A 113 16.17 -22.14 18.28
C ARG A 113 16.31 -22.48 19.76
N SER A 114 17.15 -21.76 20.50
CA SER A 114 17.39 -21.98 21.92
C SER A 114 16.57 -21.06 22.84
N GLY A 115 15.54 -20.39 22.32
CA GLY A 115 14.79 -19.38 23.07
C GLY A 115 15.51 -18.05 23.24
N GLY A 116 16.68 -17.90 22.60
CA GLY A 116 17.46 -16.67 22.57
C GLY A 116 16.89 -15.62 21.61
N PRO A 117 17.60 -14.49 21.42
CA PRO A 117 17.16 -13.43 20.53
C PRO A 117 17.01 -13.95 19.09
N PRO A 118 16.15 -13.31 18.25
CA PRO A 118 16.02 -13.69 16.86
C PRO A 118 17.35 -13.58 16.10
N THR A 119 17.59 -14.50 15.17
CA THR A 119 18.75 -14.43 14.27
C THR A 119 18.61 -13.28 13.30
N ARG A 120 19.72 -12.90 12.64
CA ARG A 120 19.69 -11.90 11.58
C ARG A 120 18.71 -12.27 10.47
N ALA A 121 18.72 -13.53 10.03
CA ALA A 121 17.80 -14.02 9.00
C ALA A 121 16.34 -13.92 9.46
N GLN A 122 16.04 -14.24 10.72
CA GLN A 122 14.69 -14.10 11.27
C GLN A 122 14.25 -12.64 11.32
N ARG A 123 15.14 -11.71 11.68
CA ARG A 123 14.84 -10.27 11.69
C ARG A 123 14.58 -9.75 10.28
N GLU A 124 15.38 -10.13 9.31
CA GLU A 124 15.21 -9.72 7.92
C GLU A 124 13.90 -10.25 7.32
N ALA A 125 13.60 -11.53 7.56
CA ALA A 125 12.34 -12.14 7.13
C ALA A 125 11.12 -11.46 7.77
N TYR A 126 11.20 -11.14 9.04
CA TYR A 126 10.13 -10.41 9.74
C TYR A 126 9.91 -9.02 9.16
N ARG A 127 10.99 -8.25 8.91
CA ARG A 127 10.91 -6.92 8.30
C ARG A 127 10.29 -6.97 6.90
N ALA A 128 10.67 -7.97 6.11
CA ALA A 128 10.07 -8.16 4.78
C ALA A 128 8.55 -8.41 4.87
N ARG A 129 8.11 -9.19 5.87
CA ARG A 129 6.68 -9.42 6.12
C ARG A 129 5.95 -8.17 6.60
N VAL A 130 6.59 -7.36 7.44
CA VAL A 130 6.04 -6.05 7.86
C VAL A 130 5.84 -5.14 6.65
N ASP A 131 6.80 -5.06 5.75
CA ASP A 131 6.73 -4.23 4.55
C ASP A 131 5.56 -4.67 3.63
N GLN A 132 5.39 -5.97 3.44
CA GLN A 132 4.26 -6.53 2.66
C GLN A 132 2.91 -6.24 3.32
N GLU A 133 2.82 -6.42 4.61
CA GLU A 133 1.59 -6.17 5.36
C GLU A 133 1.25 -4.68 5.38
N ALA A 134 2.26 -3.82 5.51
CA ALA A 134 2.09 -2.37 5.38
C ALA A 134 1.54 -1.99 4.00
N ALA A 135 2.07 -2.58 2.94
CA ALA A 135 1.56 -2.38 1.58
C ALA A 135 0.10 -2.84 1.45
N ALA A 136 -0.27 -3.96 2.08
CA ALA A 136 -1.65 -4.44 2.09
C ALA A 136 -2.60 -3.49 2.82
N ILE A 137 -2.17 -2.91 3.94
CA ILE A 137 -2.94 -1.92 4.69
C ILE A 137 -3.16 -0.66 3.84
N ILE A 138 -2.12 -0.14 3.22
CA ILE A 138 -2.18 1.02 2.33
C ILE A 138 -3.18 0.78 1.20
N LEU A 139 -3.08 -0.37 0.56
CA LEU A 139 -3.95 -0.74 -0.55
C LEU A 139 -5.40 -0.92 -0.09
N GLN A 140 -5.63 -1.58 1.04
CA GLN A 140 -6.97 -1.76 1.59
C GLN A 140 -7.62 -0.43 1.96
N ASP A 141 -6.88 0.50 2.54
CA ASP A 141 -7.38 1.84 2.87
C ASP A 141 -7.82 2.59 1.61
N GLU A 142 -7.08 2.46 0.51
CA GLU A 142 -7.46 3.06 -0.77
C GLU A 142 -8.73 2.40 -1.34
N LEU A 143 -8.83 1.08 -1.26
CA LEU A 143 -10.02 0.35 -1.69
C LEU A 143 -11.26 0.77 -0.88
N ASP A 144 -11.12 0.87 0.43
CA ASP A 144 -12.20 1.27 1.32
C ASP A 144 -12.66 2.71 1.02
N ALA A 145 -11.72 3.62 0.77
CA ALA A 145 -12.02 5.00 0.40
C ALA A 145 -12.79 5.10 -0.92
N ARG A 146 -12.42 4.28 -1.90
CA ARG A 146 -13.12 4.22 -3.20
C ARG A 146 -14.53 3.67 -3.07
N HIS A 147 -14.75 2.67 -2.22
CA HIS A 147 -16.07 2.11 -1.97
C HIS A 147 -16.96 3.04 -1.12
N GLY A 148 -16.39 3.74 -0.14
CA GLY A 148 -17.11 4.70 0.70
C GLY A 148 -17.60 5.94 -0.04
N GLY A 149 -17.04 6.27 -1.20
CA GLY A 149 -17.47 7.37 -2.05
C GLY A 149 -18.77 7.11 -2.83
N VAL A 150 -19.32 5.91 -2.77
CA VAL A 150 -20.54 5.52 -3.52
C VAL A 150 -21.80 5.62 -2.68
N THR A 151 -21.72 5.92 -1.38
CA THR A 151 -22.86 5.95 -0.46
C THR A 151 -23.39 7.35 -0.16
N THR A 152 -23.52 8.22 -1.13
CA THR A 152 -24.31 9.46 -0.97
C THR A 152 -25.32 9.63 -2.10
N GLY A 153 -26.16 8.62 -2.25
CA GLY A 153 -27.38 8.70 -3.01
C GLY A 153 -28.48 8.08 -2.18
N GLY A 154 -28.83 8.72 -1.05
CA GLY A 154 -30.10 8.40 -0.41
C GLY A 154 -31.23 8.64 -1.41
N PRO A 155 -32.27 7.81 -1.44
CA PRO A 155 -33.40 8.04 -2.34
C PRO A 155 -33.99 9.42 -2.04
N PRO A 156 -34.46 10.14 -3.08
CA PRO A 156 -35.16 11.38 -2.83
C PRO A 156 -36.36 11.08 -1.95
N MET A 157 -36.49 11.82 -0.86
CA MET A 157 -37.67 11.80 -0.04
C MET A 157 -38.86 12.12 -0.95
N GLY A 158 -39.65 11.12 -1.23
CA GLY A 158 -40.88 11.30 -1.98
C GLY A 158 -41.76 12.31 -1.27
N ASP A 159 -42.17 13.34 -1.99
CA ASP A 159 -43.21 14.23 -1.56
C ASP A 159 -44.47 13.41 -1.15
N ALA A 160 -44.82 13.56 0.08
CA ALA A 160 -46.10 13.05 0.51
C ALA A 160 -47.22 13.79 -0.26
N PRO A 161 -48.20 13.11 -0.79
CA PRO A 161 -49.32 13.80 -1.42
C PRO A 161 -50.08 14.58 -0.36
N GLU A 162 -50.11 15.88 -0.56
CA GLU A 162 -50.97 16.76 0.21
C GLU A 162 -52.41 16.40 -0.14
N THR A 163 -53.12 15.75 0.78
CA THR A 163 -54.57 15.59 0.70
C THR A 163 -55.21 16.89 1.06
N ALA A 164 -55.64 17.60 0.05
CA ALA A 164 -56.60 18.70 0.26
C ALA A 164 -57.97 18.17 0.65
N PRO A 165 -58.75 18.89 1.47
CA PRO A 165 -60.08 18.48 1.92
C PRO A 165 -61.12 18.46 0.82
#